data_cbb30fb7812c7489f6804b32ced80e59
#
_entry.id   cbb30fb7812c7489f6804b32ced80e59
#
_cell.length_a   1.000
_cell.length_b   1.000
_cell.length_c   1.000
_cell.angle_alpha   90.00
_cell.angle_beta   90.00
_cell.angle_gamma   90.00
#
_symmetry.space_group_name_H-M   'P 1'
#
loop_
_entity.id
_entity.type
_entity.pdbx_description
1 polymer ?
#
loop_
_entity_poly.entity_id
_entity_poly.type
_entity_poly.pdbx_seq_one_letter_code
_entity_poly.pdbx_strand_id
1 'polypeptide(L)'
;HVRLHIDPGPSALANMCHLALDPAQTDGVIISHCHPDHYADAEMIIEGMCRGGFKRTGIVVGSTSVLKGENGFTPAVSSYHQAIAREVIQVSNGEVIDVAGMKIDVTPTRHGDPAGVGFRFHTTNGIISYVSDTGLHDELIQAHRGSRVLIINLTRPLGSRVPMHMSTEDAATLVSEIHPEAAILTHFGMKIIHDG
;
A
#
# COMPACT_ATOMS: atom_id res chain seq x y z
N HIS A 1 13.74 0.44 14.80
CA HIS A 1 12.36 0.27 14.32
C HIS A 1 12.14 1.19 13.12
N VAL A 2 11.57 0.65 12.04
CA VAL A 2 11.19 1.42 10.85
C VAL A 2 9.69 1.70 10.94
N ARG A 3 9.28 2.95 10.65
CA ARG A 3 7.89 3.40 10.65
C ARG A 3 7.48 3.77 9.24
N LEU A 4 6.61 2.97 8.65
CA LEU A 4 6.09 3.17 7.31
C LEU A 4 4.61 3.50 7.36
N HIS A 5 4.19 4.47 6.58
CA HIS A 5 2.79 4.72 6.29
C HIS A 5 2.49 4.18 4.89
N ILE A 6 1.55 3.26 4.79
CA ILE A 6 1.20 2.60 3.53
C ILE A 6 -0.19 3.07 3.14
N ASP A 7 -0.33 3.53 1.90
CA ASP A 7 -1.56 4.02 1.30
C ASP A 7 -2.32 5.02 2.18
N PRO A 8 -1.75 6.24 2.41
CA PRO A 8 -2.41 7.28 3.20
C PRO A 8 -3.62 7.87 2.47
N GLY A 9 -4.73 7.14 2.49
CA GLY A 9 -6.03 7.57 1.98
C GLY A 9 -6.69 8.66 2.82
N PRO A 10 -7.96 9.01 2.53
CA PRO A 10 -8.68 10.07 3.22
C PRO A 10 -8.70 9.90 4.73
N SER A 11 -8.43 10.99 5.46
CA SER A 11 -8.39 11.05 6.93
C SER A 11 -7.19 10.34 7.57
N ALA A 12 -6.17 9.93 6.82
CA ALA A 12 -4.98 9.27 7.36
C ALA A 12 -4.26 10.15 8.38
N LEU A 13 -4.05 11.45 8.09
CA LEU A 13 -3.44 12.38 9.04
C LEU A 13 -4.29 12.57 10.29
N ALA A 14 -5.61 12.72 10.15
CA ALA A 14 -6.52 12.86 11.28
C ALA A 14 -6.48 11.62 12.19
N ASN A 15 -6.46 10.42 11.59
CA ASN A 15 -6.34 9.15 12.30
C ASN A 15 -4.98 9.03 13.03
N MET A 16 -3.87 9.45 12.40
CA MET A 16 -2.57 9.51 13.07
C MET A 16 -2.63 10.40 14.32
N CYS A 17 -3.20 11.60 14.20
CA CYS A 17 -3.37 12.52 15.34
C CYS A 17 -4.23 11.88 16.44
N HIS A 18 -5.33 11.22 16.08
CA HIS A 18 -6.23 10.54 17.03
C HIS A 18 -5.52 9.41 17.80
N LEU A 19 -4.63 8.70 17.11
CA LEU A 19 -3.82 7.61 17.67
C LEU A 19 -2.53 8.10 18.34
N ALA A 20 -2.32 9.42 18.46
CA ALA A 20 -1.09 10.02 18.97
C ALA A 20 0.18 9.57 18.22
N LEU A 21 0.05 9.29 16.90
CA LEU A 21 1.16 9.00 16.02
C LEU A 21 1.67 10.31 15.42
N ASP A 22 2.95 10.59 15.58
CA ASP A 22 3.59 11.81 15.05
C ASP A 22 4.08 11.57 13.61
N PRO A 23 3.52 12.25 12.58
CA PRO A 23 3.97 12.12 11.20
C PRO A 23 5.47 12.44 11.03
N ALA A 24 6.04 13.32 11.85
CA ALA A 24 7.47 13.64 11.81
C ALA A 24 8.39 12.48 12.21
N GLN A 25 7.85 11.38 12.70
CA GLN A 25 8.58 10.15 13.02
C GLN A 25 8.41 9.07 11.93
N THR A 26 7.73 9.37 10.83
CA THR A 26 7.59 8.47 9.69
C THR A 26 8.91 8.40 8.93
N ASP A 27 9.40 7.19 8.66
CA ASP A 27 10.63 6.94 7.88
C ASP A 27 10.34 6.80 6.39
N GLY A 28 9.13 6.37 6.02
CA GLY A 28 8.71 6.25 4.62
C GLY A 28 7.21 6.29 4.42
N VAL A 29 6.80 6.90 3.31
CA VAL A 29 5.43 6.89 2.78
C VAL A 29 5.43 6.04 1.52
N ILE A 30 4.59 5.01 1.49
CA ILE A 30 4.49 4.04 0.40
C ILE A 30 3.09 4.12 -0.18
N ILE A 31 2.98 4.28 -1.50
CA ILE A 31 1.71 4.37 -2.21
C ILE A 31 1.66 3.30 -3.28
N SER A 32 0.71 2.39 -3.15
CA SER A 32 0.60 1.22 -4.01
C SER A 32 0.13 1.54 -5.42
N HIS A 33 -0.84 2.44 -5.56
CA HIS A 33 -1.43 2.80 -6.85
C HIS A 33 -2.14 4.17 -6.81
N CYS A 34 -2.53 4.67 -7.99
CA CYS A 34 -3.00 6.04 -8.18
C CYS A 34 -4.54 6.17 -8.11
N HIS A 35 -5.16 5.61 -7.04
CA HIS A 35 -6.57 5.88 -6.71
C HIS A 35 -6.68 6.74 -5.44
N PRO A 36 -7.61 7.73 -5.39
CA PRO A 36 -7.67 8.72 -4.32
C PRO A 36 -7.83 8.16 -2.91
N ASP A 37 -8.51 7.04 -2.76
CA ASP A 37 -8.68 6.35 -1.48
C ASP A 37 -7.39 5.73 -0.93
N HIS A 38 -6.30 5.71 -1.73
CA HIS A 38 -4.97 5.25 -1.33
C HIS A 38 -3.95 6.37 -1.16
N TYR A 39 -4.19 7.57 -1.70
CA TYR A 39 -3.20 8.64 -1.65
C TYR A 39 -3.71 10.01 -1.18
N ALA A 40 -5.01 10.19 -0.89
CA ALA A 40 -5.57 11.52 -0.69
C ALA A 40 -4.87 12.35 0.41
N ASP A 41 -4.35 11.72 1.46
CA ASP A 41 -3.58 12.39 2.52
C ASP A 41 -2.05 12.22 2.37
N ALA A 42 -1.56 11.62 1.27
CA ALA A 42 -0.13 11.33 1.10
C ALA A 42 0.75 12.57 1.24
N GLU A 43 0.39 13.65 0.58
CA GLU A 43 1.14 14.90 0.64
C GLU A 43 1.17 15.50 2.04
N MET A 44 0.07 15.41 2.79
CA MET A 44 0.00 15.87 4.18
C MET A 44 0.89 15.06 5.12
N ILE A 45 1.00 13.74 4.90
CA ILE A 45 1.91 12.88 5.67
C ILE A 45 3.37 13.20 5.28
N ILE A 46 3.66 13.40 3.98
CA ILE A 46 4.99 13.80 3.50
C ILE A 46 5.40 15.16 4.09
N GLU A 47 4.50 16.13 4.12
CA GLU A 47 4.74 17.43 4.79
C GLU A 47 5.10 17.23 6.28
N GLY A 48 4.34 16.42 7.00
CA GLY A 48 4.62 16.10 8.39
C GLY A 48 5.98 15.41 8.58
N MET A 49 6.27 14.38 7.76
CA MET A 49 7.54 13.66 7.72
C MET A 49 8.73 14.59 7.48
N CYS A 50 8.57 15.53 6.54
CA CYS A 50 9.60 16.49 6.15
C CYS A 50 9.55 17.81 6.96
N ARG A 51 8.70 17.88 8.00
CA ARG A 51 8.51 19.06 8.86
C ARG A 51 8.23 20.36 8.07
N GLY A 52 7.24 20.28 7.17
CA GLY A 52 6.89 21.40 6.30
C GLY A 52 7.99 21.75 5.27
N GLY A 53 8.77 20.77 4.83
CA GLY A 53 9.89 20.97 3.91
C GLY A 53 11.16 21.54 4.55
N PHE A 54 11.15 21.85 5.86
CA PHE A 54 12.35 22.35 6.57
C PHE A 54 13.43 21.29 6.77
N LYS A 55 13.08 20.00 6.66
CA LYS A 55 14.02 18.88 6.74
C LYS A 55 13.76 17.90 5.62
N ARG A 56 14.77 17.64 4.81
CA ARG A 56 14.75 16.58 3.82
C ARG A 56 14.97 15.22 4.51
N THR A 57 13.89 14.64 4.99
CA THR A 57 13.89 13.35 5.69
C THR A 57 12.92 12.39 5.01
N GLY A 58 13.00 11.11 5.36
CA GLY A 58 12.09 10.08 4.90
C GLY A 58 12.19 9.74 3.41
N ILE A 59 11.50 8.71 3.04
CA ILE A 59 11.52 8.13 1.69
C ILE A 59 10.08 8.07 1.18
N VAL A 60 9.86 8.49 -0.07
CA VAL A 60 8.56 8.33 -0.76
C VAL A 60 8.72 7.21 -1.77
N VAL A 61 7.84 6.20 -1.69
CA VAL A 61 7.80 5.08 -2.63
C VAL A 61 6.46 5.11 -3.35
N GLY A 62 6.48 4.95 -4.66
CA GLY A 62 5.25 4.86 -5.44
C GLY A 62 5.46 4.23 -6.81
N SER A 63 4.37 3.72 -7.40
CA SER A 63 4.36 3.25 -8.78
C SER A 63 4.57 4.41 -9.78
N THR A 64 4.78 4.09 -11.05
CA THR A 64 4.93 5.12 -12.10
C THR A 64 3.71 6.04 -12.19
N SER A 65 2.50 5.50 -12.10
CA SER A 65 1.26 6.27 -12.10
C SER A 65 1.19 7.25 -10.91
N VAL A 66 1.64 6.83 -9.73
CA VAL A 66 1.67 7.65 -8.51
C VAL A 66 2.64 8.81 -8.62
N LEU A 67 3.84 8.59 -9.14
CA LEU A 67 4.92 9.57 -9.12
C LEU A 67 5.02 10.43 -10.39
N LYS A 68 4.66 9.88 -11.54
CA LYS A 68 4.79 10.57 -12.83
C LYS A 68 3.46 10.77 -13.55
N GLY A 69 2.46 9.98 -13.21
CA GLY A 69 1.21 9.88 -13.96
C GLY A 69 1.40 9.09 -15.24
N GLU A 70 0.54 8.14 -15.52
CA GLU A 70 0.45 7.44 -16.79
C GLU A 70 -0.93 6.82 -16.96
N ASN A 71 -1.24 6.33 -18.14
CA ASN A 71 -2.53 5.68 -18.44
C ASN A 71 -3.76 6.54 -18.07
N GLY A 72 -3.65 7.87 -18.19
CA GLY A 72 -4.72 8.82 -17.88
C GLY A 72 -4.73 9.31 -16.44
N PHE A 73 -3.85 8.80 -15.57
CA PHE A 73 -3.64 9.35 -14.23
C PHE A 73 -2.72 10.57 -14.25
N THR A 74 -3.01 11.54 -13.41
CA THR A 74 -2.07 12.59 -13.03
C THR A 74 -1.27 12.11 -11.81
N PRO A 75 -0.02 12.62 -11.61
CA PRO A 75 0.74 12.25 -10.42
C PRO A 75 -0.05 12.48 -9.13
N ALA A 76 -0.09 11.49 -8.26
CA ALA A 76 -0.72 11.57 -6.94
C ALA A 76 0.12 12.36 -5.94
N VAL A 77 1.44 12.39 -6.15
CA VAL A 77 2.39 13.17 -5.35
C VAL A 77 3.02 14.23 -6.26
N SER A 78 2.77 15.49 -5.96
CA SER A 78 3.29 16.62 -6.75
C SER A 78 4.83 16.65 -6.74
N SER A 79 5.41 17.31 -7.74
CA SER A 79 6.86 17.49 -7.83
C SER A 79 7.45 18.22 -6.61
N TYR A 80 6.68 19.11 -5.98
CA TYR A 80 7.07 19.78 -4.74
C TYR A 80 7.24 18.76 -3.61
N HIS A 81 6.25 17.90 -3.35
CA HIS A 81 6.30 16.92 -2.26
C HIS A 81 7.34 15.84 -2.52
N GLN A 82 7.55 15.46 -3.77
CA GLN A 82 8.67 14.60 -4.14
C GLN A 82 10.03 15.26 -3.83
N ALA A 83 10.18 16.57 -4.09
CA ALA A 83 11.45 17.29 -3.90
C ALA A 83 11.82 17.54 -2.44
N ILE A 84 10.86 17.66 -1.52
CA ILE A 84 11.12 17.87 -0.09
C ILE A 84 11.49 16.57 0.64
N ALA A 85 11.15 15.39 0.11
CA ALA A 85 11.61 14.11 0.66
C ALA A 85 13.13 13.94 0.48
N ARG A 86 13.75 13.14 1.36
CA ARG A 86 15.16 12.78 1.22
C ARG A 86 15.41 11.97 -0.05
N GLU A 87 14.50 11.06 -0.35
CA GLU A 87 14.60 10.12 -1.46
C GLU A 87 13.21 9.81 -2.01
N VAL A 88 13.14 9.58 -3.31
CA VAL A 88 11.95 9.11 -4.00
C VAL A 88 12.30 7.85 -4.78
N ILE A 89 11.60 6.77 -4.53
CA ILE A 89 11.81 5.47 -5.17
C ILE A 89 10.57 5.14 -6.01
N GLN A 90 10.75 5.13 -7.33
CA GLN A 90 9.74 4.58 -8.23
C GLN A 90 9.88 3.06 -8.25
N VAL A 91 8.74 2.36 -8.19
CA VAL A 91 8.71 0.89 -8.15
C VAL A 91 7.82 0.30 -9.24
N SER A 92 8.20 -0.92 -9.61
CA SER A 92 7.45 -1.80 -10.51
C SER A 92 7.45 -3.24 -9.96
N ASN A 93 6.49 -4.04 -10.40
CA ASN A 93 6.42 -5.44 -10.00
C ASN A 93 7.74 -6.20 -10.23
N GLY A 94 8.12 -7.03 -9.26
CA GLY A 94 9.31 -7.88 -9.29
C GLY A 94 10.58 -7.19 -8.78
N GLU A 95 10.54 -5.90 -8.48
CA GLU A 95 11.67 -5.19 -7.90
C GLU A 95 11.82 -5.48 -6.41
N VAL A 96 13.04 -5.26 -5.92
CA VAL A 96 13.38 -5.33 -4.49
C VAL A 96 14.03 -4.01 -4.11
N ILE A 97 13.49 -3.37 -3.08
CA ILE A 97 13.96 -2.07 -2.60
C ILE A 97 14.37 -2.15 -1.13
N ASP A 98 15.09 -1.14 -0.68
CA ASP A 98 15.37 -0.88 0.75
C ASP A 98 14.74 0.45 1.17
N VAL A 99 13.94 0.42 2.23
CA VAL A 99 13.38 1.62 2.83
C VAL A 99 13.82 1.70 4.29
N ALA A 100 14.74 2.59 4.56
CA ALA A 100 15.29 2.82 5.91
C ALA A 100 15.85 1.53 6.57
N GLY A 101 16.48 0.65 5.81
CA GLY A 101 17.04 -0.62 6.25
C GLY A 101 16.05 -1.79 6.27
N MET A 102 14.82 -1.58 5.79
CA MET A 102 13.84 -2.64 5.59
C MET A 102 13.81 -3.07 4.13
N LYS A 103 14.15 -4.32 3.87
CA LYS A 103 13.99 -4.94 2.55
C LYS A 103 12.50 -5.13 2.24
N ILE A 104 12.09 -4.72 1.04
CA ILE A 104 10.71 -4.83 0.56
C ILE A 104 10.73 -5.42 -0.85
N ASP A 105 10.00 -6.52 -1.06
CA ASP A 105 9.74 -7.03 -2.41
C ASP A 105 8.45 -6.39 -2.93
N VAL A 106 8.46 -5.99 -4.20
CA VAL A 106 7.31 -5.40 -4.90
C VAL A 106 6.56 -6.50 -5.65
N THR A 107 5.25 -6.61 -5.41
CA THR A 107 4.43 -7.74 -5.89
C THR A 107 3.39 -7.28 -6.93
N PRO A 108 2.93 -8.21 -7.81
CA PRO A 108 2.00 -7.87 -8.86
C PRO A 108 0.59 -7.60 -8.33
N THR A 109 -0.14 -6.73 -9.03
CA THR A 109 -1.58 -6.55 -8.90
C THR A 109 -2.26 -6.63 -10.27
N ARG A 110 -3.57 -6.90 -10.28
CA ARG A 110 -4.43 -6.76 -11.48
C ARG A 110 -5.59 -5.86 -11.08
N HIS A 111 -5.44 -4.57 -11.38
CA HIS A 111 -6.35 -3.54 -10.94
C HIS A 111 -6.57 -2.47 -12.02
N GLY A 112 -7.43 -1.47 -11.71
CA GLY A 112 -7.75 -0.36 -12.61
C GLY A 112 -6.56 0.54 -12.94
N ASP A 113 -5.58 0.64 -12.05
CA ASP A 113 -4.27 1.21 -12.32
C ASP A 113 -3.30 0.09 -12.73
N PRO A 114 -2.90 0.00 -14.02
CA PRO A 114 -2.02 -1.07 -14.49
C PRO A 114 -0.61 -1.04 -13.89
N ALA A 115 -0.18 0.11 -13.36
CA ALA A 115 1.10 0.27 -12.68
C ALA A 115 1.02 -0.03 -11.17
N GLY A 116 -0.15 -0.38 -10.66
CA GLY A 116 -0.36 -0.71 -9.25
C GLY A 116 0.47 -1.89 -8.79
N VAL A 117 0.85 -1.87 -7.51
CA VAL A 117 1.69 -2.90 -6.88
C VAL A 117 1.24 -3.23 -5.46
N GLY A 118 1.62 -4.40 -4.99
CA GLY A 118 1.60 -4.76 -3.57
C GLY A 118 3.01 -4.87 -3.01
N PHE A 119 3.14 -5.26 -1.74
CA PHE A 119 4.45 -5.24 -1.06
C PHE A 119 4.61 -6.42 -0.10
N ARG A 120 5.85 -6.87 0.07
CA ARG A 120 6.25 -7.83 1.10
C ARG A 120 7.39 -7.24 1.92
N PHE A 121 7.16 -7.05 3.19
CA PHE A 121 8.09 -6.44 4.14
C PHE A 121 8.85 -7.53 4.89
N HIS A 122 10.18 -7.58 4.74
CA HIS A 122 11.02 -8.54 5.42
C HIS A 122 11.34 -8.04 6.83
N THR A 123 10.66 -8.59 7.83
CA THR A 123 10.90 -8.27 9.23
C THR A 123 11.73 -9.35 9.92
N THR A 124 12.28 -9.06 11.10
CA THR A 124 12.97 -10.05 11.93
C THR A 124 12.08 -11.22 12.36
N ASN A 125 10.76 -11.02 12.36
CA ASN A 125 9.76 -12.01 12.78
C ASN A 125 9.03 -12.67 11.60
N GLY A 126 9.55 -12.58 10.39
CA GLY A 126 8.94 -13.13 9.18
C GLY A 126 8.40 -12.05 8.24
N ILE A 127 7.78 -12.47 7.16
CA ILE A 127 7.31 -11.59 6.10
C ILE A 127 5.89 -11.12 6.40
N ILE A 128 5.67 -9.81 6.35
CA ILE A 128 4.35 -9.19 6.34
C ILE A 128 4.06 -8.79 4.91
N SER A 129 2.96 -9.27 4.35
CA SER A 129 2.52 -8.94 3.01
C SER A 129 1.34 -7.98 3.03
N TYR A 130 1.41 -6.93 2.22
CA TYR A 130 0.31 -6.04 1.89
C TYR A 130 -0.19 -6.36 0.48
N VAL A 131 -1.36 -6.99 0.43
CA VAL A 131 -2.09 -7.29 -0.79
C VAL A 131 -2.99 -6.09 -1.06
N SER A 132 -2.50 -5.19 -1.90
CA SER A 132 -3.24 -4.01 -2.34
C SER A 132 -4.44 -4.38 -3.22
N ASP A 133 -5.12 -3.41 -3.77
CA ASP A 133 -6.28 -3.64 -4.63
C ASP A 133 -5.93 -4.48 -5.85
N THR A 134 -6.59 -5.61 -5.99
CA THR A 134 -6.35 -6.58 -7.06
C THR A 134 -7.47 -7.61 -7.14
N GLY A 135 -7.67 -8.20 -8.31
CA GLY A 135 -8.33 -9.50 -8.43
C GLY A 135 -7.37 -10.64 -8.08
N LEU A 136 -7.91 -11.79 -7.67
CA LEU A 136 -7.13 -13.01 -7.43
C LEU A 136 -6.57 -13.57 -8.75
N HIS A 137 -5.28 -13.93 -8.75
CA HIS A 137 -4.61 -14.58 -9.88
C HIS A 137 -3.38 -15.38 -9.41
N ASP A 138 -2.91 -16.32 -10.22
CA ASP A 138 -1.85 -17.25 -9.83
C ASP A 138 -0.52 -16.56 -9.46
N GLU A 139 -0.13 -15.54 -10.21
CA GLU A 139 1.09 -14.77 -9.94
C GLU A 139 1.03 -14.07 -8.57
N LEU A 140 -0.15 -13.57 -8.16
CA LEU A 140 -0.35 -12.98 -6.84
C LEU A 140 -0.13 -14.03 -5.75
N ILE A 141 -0.74 -15.22 -5.89
CA ILE A 141 -0.59 -16.31 -4.93
C ILE A 141 0.90 -16.69 -4.80
N GLN A 142 1.59 -16.86 -5.94
CA GLN A 142 3.02 -17.22 -5.93
C GLN A 142 3.88 -16.12 -5.27
N ALA A 143 3.61 -14.86 -5.59
CA ALA A 143 4.37 -13.74 -5.04
C ALA A 143 4.25 -13.64 -3.52
N HIS A 144 3.11 -14.02 -2.93
CA HIS A 144 2.89 -13.92 -1.49
C HIS A 144 3.15 -15.21 -0.70
N ARG A 145 3.61 -16.29 -1.33
CA ARG A 145 4.00 -17.53 -0.62
C ARG A 145 5.05 -17.28 0.45
N GLY A 146 4.90 -17.96 1.58
CA GLY A 146 5.81 -17.82 2.73
C GLY A 146 5.58 -16.55 3.57
N SER A 147 4.51 -15.81 3.32
CA SER A 147 4.13 -14.69 4.19
C SER A 147 3.59 -15.21 5.51
N ARG A 148 4.12 -14.66 6.58
CA ARG A 148 3.66 -14.93 7.94
C ARG A 148 2.34 -14.23 8.25
N VAL A 149 2.22 -12.99 7.79
CA VAL A 149 1.00 -12.17 7.95
C VAL A 149 0.58 -11.64 6.59
N LEU A 150 -0.71 -11.75 6.27
CA LEU A 150 -1.33 -11.10 5.12
C LEU A 150 -2.20 -9.94 5.60
N ILE A 151 -2.02 -8.78 5.00
CA ILE A 151 -2.95 -7.64 5.08
C ILE A 151 -3.61 -7.56 3.71
N ILE A 152 -4.92 -7.78 3.63
CA ILE A 152 -5.65 -7.97 2.37
C ILE A 152 -6.70 -6.88 2.23
N ASN A 153 -6.64 -6.14 1.12
CA ASN A 153 -7.71 -5.23 0.72
C ASN A 153 -8.91 -6.05 0.21
N LEU A 154 -9.96 -6.11 1.01
CA LEU A 154 -11.19 -6.86 0.75
C LEU A 154 -12.34 -5.93 0.41
N THR A 155 -12.69 -5.85 -0.86
CA THR A 155 -13.69 -4.87 -1.33
C THR A 155 -15.10 -5.46 -1.43
N ARG A 156 -15.23 -6.78 -1.67
CA ARG A 156 -16.52 -7.39 -2.01
C ARG A 156 -16.93 -8.50 -1.05
N PRO A 157 -18.21 -8.51 -0.62
CA PRO A 157 -18.75 -9.58 0.20
C PRO A 157 -18.90 -10.88 -0.61
N LEU A 158 -19.24 -11.95 0.09
CA LEU A 158 -19.56 -13.25 -0.48
C LEU A 158 -20.63 -13.14 -1.59
N GLY A 159 -20.41 -13.84 -2.70
CA GLY A 159 -21.34 -13.88 -3.83
C GLY A 159 -21.41 -12.58 -4.66
N SER A 160 -20.55 -11.62 -4.43
CA SER A 160 -20.59 -10.30 -5.12
C SER A 160 -19.28 -9.97 -5.84
N ARG A 161 -18.65 -10.95 -6.48
CA ARG A 161 -17.40 -10.75 -7.24
C ARG A 161 -17.53 -9.67 -8.31
N VAL A 162 -16.50 -8.85 -8.42
CA VAL A 162 -16.30 -7.92 -9.53
C VAL A 162 -14.87 -8.07 -10.04
N PRO A 163 -14.61 -7.82 -11.32
CA PRO A 163 -13.26 -7.86 -11.87
C PRO A 163 -12.31 -6.93 -11.08
N MET A 164 -11.04 -7.33 -10.99
CA MET A 164 -9.96 -6.52 -10.43
C MET A 164 -10.09 -6.14 -8.93
N HIS A 165 -11.00 -6.78 -8.20
CA HIS A 165 -11.17 -6.56 -6.76
C HIS A 165 -11.34 -7.89 -6.03
N MET A 166 -10.74 -7.97 -4.84
CA MET A 166 -10.80 -9.14 -3.98
C MET A 166 -12.21 -9.31 -3.39
N SER A 167 -12.79 -10.49 -3.53
CA SER A 167 -14.00 -10.91 -2.82
C SER A 167 -13.68 -11.75 -1.59
N THR A 168 -14.68 -12.02 -0.75
CA THR A 168 -14.51 -12.91 0.41
C THR A 168 -14.02 -14.29 0.01
N GLU A 169 -14.52 -14.84 -1.12
CA GLU A 169 -14.08 -16.13 -1.65
C GLU A 169 -12.64 -16.10 -2.14
N ASP A 170 -12.26 -14.98 -2.77
CA ASP A 170 -10.89 -14.81 -3.28
C ASP A 170 -9.90 -14.69 -2.13
N ALA A 171 -10.25 -13.93 -1.10
CA ALA A 171 -9.45 -13.81 0.12
C ALA A 171 -9.33 -15.15 0.85
N ALA A 172 -10.42 -15.93 0.95
CA ALA A 172 -10.39 -17.27 1.53
C ALA A 172 -9.47 -18.21 0.72
N THR A 173 -9.52 -18.15 -0.60
CA THR A 173 -8.64 -18.93 -1.48
C THR A 173 -7.17 -18.52 -1.27
N LEU A 174 -6.87 -17.22 -1.24
CA LEU A 174 -5.51 -16.71 -1.02
C LEU A 174 -4.95 -17.18 0.34
N VAL A 175 -5.73 -17.07 1.41
CA VAL A 175 -5.35 -17.53 2.75
C VAL A 175 -5.13 -19.05 2.76
N SER A 176 -6.00 -19.82 2.08
CA SER A 176 -5.89 -21.27 1.97
C SER A 176 -4.65 -21.73 1.17
N GLU A 177 -4.16 -20.94 0.22
CA GLU A 177 -2.98 -21.29 -0.58
C GLU A 177 -1.66 -20.88 0.09
N ILE A 178 -1.68 -19.82 0.89
CA ILE A 178 -0.47 -19.27 1.52
C ILE A 178 -0.25 -19.81 2.92
N HIS A 179 -1.31 -20.15 3.65
CA HIS A 179 -1.28 -20.63 5.04
C HIS A 179 -0.54 -19.66 6.00
N PRO A 180 -0.89 -18.36 6.04
CA PRO A 180 -0.27 -17.42 6.96
C PRO A 180 -0.64 -17.72 8.41
N GLU A 181 0.17 -17.25 9.37
CA GLU A 181 -0.20 -17.30 10.80
C GLU A 181 -1.38 -16.36 11.12
N ALA A 182 -1.50 -15.26 10.37
CA ALA A 182 -2.62 -14.31 10.51
C ALA A 182 -2.97 -13.67 9.17
N ALA A 183 -4.26 -13.41 8.97
CA ALA A 183 -4.77 -12.59 7.88
C ALA A 183 -5.59 -11.43 8.47
N ILE A 184 -5.26 -10.20 8.07
CA ILE A 184 -5.96 -8.97 8.45
C ILE A 184 -6.70 -8.48 7.21
N LEU A 185 -8.02 -8.37 7.33
CA LEU A 185 -8.86 -7.85 6.26
C LEU A 185 -9.10 -6.36 6.49
N THR A 186 -8.94 -5.57 5.45
CA THR A 186 -9.12 -4.11 5.46
C THR A 186 -9.76 -3.64 4.16
N HIS A 187 -9.92 -2.35 3.96
CA HIS A 187 -10.43 -1.76 2.72
C HIS A 187 -11.84 -2.27 2.36
N PHE A 188 -12.72 -2.36 3.34
CA PHE A 188 -14.07 -2.88 3.12
C PHE A 188 -14.89 -1.92 2.25
N GLY A 189 -15.35 -2.45 1.11
CA GLY A 189 -16.29 -1.72 0.25
C GLY A 189 -17.65 -1.53 0.95
N MET A 190 -18.40 -0.50 0.53
CA MET A 190 -19.68 -0.13 1.14
C MET A 190 -20.66 -1.31 1.27
N LYS A 191 -20.60 -2.27 0.34
CA LYS A 191 -21.47 -3.46 0.38
C LYS A 191 -21.14 -4.39 1.55
N ILE A 192 -19.85 -4.49 1.95
CA ILE A 192 -19.47 -5.25 3.15
C ILE A 192 -19.93 -4.50 4.41
N ILE A 193 -19.80 -3.17 4.42
CA ILE A 193 -20.16 -2.35 5.58
C ILE A 193 -21.65 -2.38 5.86
N HIS A 194 -22.49 -2.44 4.82
CA HIS A 194 -23.96 -2.39 4.95
C HIS A 194 -24.63 -3.76 5.05
N ASP A 195 -24.08 -4.78 4.37
CA ASP A 195 -24.73 -6.09 4.21
C ASP A 195 -24.00 -7.21 4.98
N GLY A 196 -22.81 -6.91 5.57
CA GLY A 196 -21.92 -7.87 6.23
C GLY A 196 -22.18 -8.09 7.70
#